data_3a6812b3a518a008410d005fe3e27bbc
#
_entry.id   3a6812b3a518a008410d005fe3e27bbc
#
_cell.length_a   1.000
_cell.length_b   1.000
_cell.length_c   1.000
_cell.angle_alpha   90.00
_cell.angle_beta   90.00
_cell.angle_gamma   90.00
#
_symmetry.space_group_name_H-M   'P 1'
#
loop_
_entity.id
_entity.type
_entity.pdbx_description
1 polymer ?
#
loop_
_entity_poly.entity_id
_entity_poly.type
_entity_poly.pdbx_seq_one_letter_code
_entity_poly.pdbx_strand_id
1 'polypeptide(L)'
;MRESLENIKVGDVVIERCRWRIALAKVTKVTATQIVIGEKRYRKKDGYLVGSTGSWYPNRISLPKEGEIEELRRQKFIGDVVSRLNKLKARDVTYEQAVKIKEVLGL
;
A
#
# COMPACT_ATOMS: atom_id res chain seq x y z
N MET A 1 -13.96 0.01 -19.43
CA MET A 1 -14.34 -1.30 -18.88
C MET A 1 -14.11 -1.29 -17.37
N ARG A 2 -15.14 -1.59 -16.61
CA ARG A 2 -14.96 -1.73 -15.16
C ARG A 2 -14.23 -3.02 -14.86
N GLU A 3 -13.18 -2.93 -14.05
CA GLU A 3 -12.49 -4.09 -13.53
C GLU A 3 -13.41 -4.81 -12.55
N SER A 4 -13.55 -6.12 -12.73
CA SER A 4 -14.42 -6.93 -11.89
C SER A 4 -13.62 -7.51 -10.71
N LEU A 5 -14.14 -7.34 -9.49
CA LEU A 5 -13.59 -7.96 -8.30
C LEU A 5 -14.08 -9.41 -8.12
N GLU A 6 -14.94 -9.89 -9.02
CA GLU A 6 -15.54 -11.23 -8.94
C GLU A 6 -14.53 -12.36 -9.07
N ASN A 7 -13.43 -12.13 -9.79
CA ASN A 7 -12.42 -13.15 -10.04
C ASN A 7 -11.25 -13.13 -9.05
N ILE A 8 -11.33 -12.33 -8.01
CA ILE A 8 -10.28 -12.26 -6.99
C ILE A 8 -10.25 -13.55 -6.18
N LYS A 9 -9.04 -14.05 -5.94
CA LYS A 9 -8.78 -15.27 -5.17
C LYS A 9 -7.93 -14.97 -3.96
N VAL A 10 -7.96 -15.88 -2.99
CA VAL A 10 -7.05 -15.83 -1.83
C VAL A 10 -5.61 -15.79 -2.33
N GLY A 11 -4.83 -14.88 -1.76
CA GLY A 11 -3.44 -14.65 -2.15
C GLY A 11 -3.24 -13.58 -3.20
N ASP A 12 -4.31 -13.15 -3.87
CA ASP A 12 -4.21 -12.05 -4.83
C ASP A 12 -3.87 -10.74 -4.13
N VAL A 13 -3.14 -9.89 -4.83
CA VAL A 13 -2.77 -8.56 -4.34
C VAL A 13 -3.74 -7.54 -4.91
N VAL A 14 -4.31 -6.73 -4.05
CA VAL A 14 -5.19 -5.63 -4.42
C VAL A 14 -4.66 -4.31 -3.87
N ILE A 15 -5.15 -3.20 -4.39
CA ILE A 15 -4.81 -1.87 -3.88
C ILE A 15 -5.89 -1.49 -2.86
N GLU A 16 -5.47 -1.23 -1.63
CA GLU A 16 -6.34 -0.72 -0.58
C GLU A 16 -6.15 0.79 -0.47
N ARG A 17 -7.23 1.54 -0.69
CA ARG A 17 -7.23 2.99 -0.60
C ARG A 17 -7.95 3.42 0.67
N CYS A 18 -7.22 4.07 1.54
CA CYS A 18 -7.74 4.73 2.73
C CYS A 18 -7.62 6.23 2.54
N ARG A 19 -8.23 7.01 3.41
CA ARG A 19 -8.26 8.48 3.33
C ARG A 19 -6.88 9.10 3.03
N TRP A 20 -5.86 8.64 3.71
CA TRP A 20 -4.50 9.22 3.63
C TRP A 20 -3.46 8.26 3.07
N ARG A 21 -3.87 7.08 2.66
CA ARG A 21 -2.93 6.03 2.35
C ARG A 21 -3.41 5.14 1.22
N ILE A 22 -2.48 4.79 0.35
CA ILE A 22 -2.66 3.78 -0.68
C ILE A 22 -1.64 2.68 -0.38
N ALA A 23 -2.09 1.46 -0.27
CA ALA A 23 -1.21 0.34 0.08
C ALA A 23 -1.57 -0.91 -0.70
N LEU A 24 -0.60 -1.80 -0.86
CA LEU A 24 -0.85 -3.13 -1.36
C LEU A 24 -1.39 -4.00 -0.22
N ALA A 25 -2.41 -4.78 -0.50
CA ALA A 25 -2.99 -5.69 0.45
C ALA A 25 -3.18 -7.07 -0.17
N LYS A 26 -2.96 -8.11 0.63
CA LYS A 26 -3.12 -9.49 0.18
C LYS A 26 -4.44 -10.05 0.69
N VAL A 27 -5.21 -10.62 -0.22
CA VAL A 27 -6.52 -11.20 0.09
C VAL A 27 -6.32 -12.45 0.96
N THR A 28 -6.98 -12.50 2.11
CA THR A 28 -6.89 -13.61 3.05
C THR A 28 -8.05 -14.60 2.95
N LYS A 29 -9.22 -14.13 2.50
CA LYS A 29 -10.39 -14.98 2.32
C LYS A 29 -11.31 -14.36 1.28
N VAL A 30 -12.05 -15.19 0.56
CA VAL A 30 -13.05 -14.76 -0.41
C VAL A 30 -14.33 -15.51 -0.14
N THR A 31 -15.45 -14.79 -0.07
CA THR A 31 -16.79 -15.37 0.02
C THR A 31 -17.56 -15.07 -1.26
N ALA A 32 -18.82 -15.49 -1.34
CA ALA A 32 -19.66 -15.24 -2.52
C ALA A 32 -19.81 -13.75 -2.85
N THR A 33 -19.85 -12.87 -1.84
CA THR A 33 -20.14 -11.44 -2.00
C THR A 33 -19.05 -10.51 -1.46
N GLN A 34 -18.08 -11.05 -0.73
CA GLN A 34 -17.09 -10.24 -0.02
C GLN A 34 -15.67 -10.74 -0.23
N ILE A 35 -14.74 -9.79 -0.11
CA ILE A 35 -13.30 -10.05 -0.11
C ILE A 35 -12.79 -9.65 1.26
N VAL A 36 -12.08 -10.57 1.94
CA VAL A 36 -11.56 -10.33 3.29
C VAL A 36 -10.06 -10.09 3.25
N ILE A 37 -9.63 -9.03 3.91
CA ILE A 37 -8.22 -8.68 4.08
C ILE A 37 -7.98 -8.52 5.59
N GLY A 38 -7.38 -9.54 6.20
CA GLY A 38 -7.22 -9.58 7.65
C GLY A 38 -8.57 -9.57 8.35
N GLU A 39 -8.87 -8.50 9.08
CA GLU A 39 -10.14 -8.32 9.78
C GLU A 39 -11.14 -7.48 9.01
N LYS A 40 -10.73 -6.90 7.90
CA LYS A 40 -11.57 -6.02 7.07
C LYS A 40 -12.29 -6.80 5.99
N ARG A 41 -13.54 -6.45 5.74
CA ARG A 41 -14.37 -7.06 4.70
C ARG A 41 -14.77 -6.02 3.68
N TYR A 42 -14.59 -6.33 2.41
CA TYR A 42 -14.92 -5.44 1.30
C TYR A 42 -15.95 -6.11 0.40
N ARG A 43 -16.88 -5.32 -0.12
CA ARG A 43 -17.90 -5.83 -1.04
C ARG A 43 -17.32 -6.02 -2.43
N LYS A 44 -17.60 -7.16 -3.04
CA LYS A 44 -17.21 -7.41 -4.44
C LYS A 44 -17.90 -6.46 -5.40
N LYS A 45 -19.11 -6.04 -5.07
CA LYS A 45 -19.96 -5.19 -5.93
C LYS A 45 -19.28 -3.85 -6.25
N ASP A 46 -18.72 -3.18 -5.28
CA ASP A 46 -18.16 -1.84 -5.41
C ASP A 46 -16.76 -1.65 -4.82
N GLY A 47 -16.26 -2.65 -4.12
CA GLY A 47 -14.94 -2.61 -3.49
C GLY A 47 -14.89 -1.84 -2.17
N TYR A 48 -16.01 -1.30 -1.70
CA TYR A 48 -16.03 -0.52 -0.46
C TYR A 48 -16.06 -1.41 0.79
N LEU A 49 -15.52 -0.86 1.87
CA LEU A 49 -15.51 -1.53 3.17
C LEU A 49 -16.93 -1.72 3.68
N VAL A 50 -17.24 -2.92 4.13
CA VAL A 50 -18.54 -3.23 4.73
C VAL A 50 -18.68 -2.46 6.04
N GLY A 51 -19.82 -1.81 6.24
CA GLY A 51 -20.07 -1.02 7.44
C GLY A 51 -19.54 0.41 7.40
N SER A 52 -19.04 0.87 6.26
CA SER A 52 -18.50 2.24 6.11
C SER A 52 -19.56 3.29 5.77
N THR A 53 -20.82 2.98 5.98
CA THR A 53 -21.93 3.92 5.73
C THR A 53 -21.77 5.20 6.55
N GLY A 54 -21.94 6.36 5.90
CA GLY A 54 -21.79 7.65 6.53
C GLY A 54 -20.38 8.20 6.58
N SER A 55 -19.39 7.43 6.14
CA SER A 55 -18.02 7.93 6.04
C SER A 55 -17.83 8.76 4.77
N TRP A 56 -17.19 9.91 4.92
CA TRP A 56 -16.83 10.76 3.78
C TRP A 56 -15.75 10.13 2.89
N TYR A 57 -14.88 9.30 3.49
CA TYR A 57 -13.76 8.67 2.82
C TYR A 57 -13.68 7.19 3.20
N PRO A 58 -14.62 6.38 2.71
CA PRO A 58 -14.61 4.95 3.03
C PRO A 58 -13.38 4.26 2.43
N ASN A 59 -12.86 3.28 3.13
CA ASN A 59 -11.83 2.41 2.58
C ASN A 59 -12.37 1.67 1.36
N ARG A 60 -11.54 1.50 0.37
CA ARG A 60 -11.91 0.84 -0.87
C ARG A 60 -10.76 0.00 -1.38
N ILE A 61 -11.08 -1.14 -1.99
CA ILE A 61 -10.10 -1.94 -2.73
C ILE A 61 -10.37 -1.85 -4.23
N SER A 62 -9.31 -1.99 -5.00
CA SER A 62 -9.39 -2.02 -6.45
C SER A 62 -8.32 -2.95 -7.01
N LEU A 63 -8.52 -3.43 -8.22
CA LEU A 63 -7.49 -4.18 -8.92
C LEU A 63 -6.34 -3.25 -9.31
N PRO A 64 -5.09 -3.70 -9.15
CA PRO A 64 -3.94 -2.90 -9.55
C PRO A 64 -3.90 -2.75 -11.07
N LYS A 65 -3.57 -1.56 -11.53
CA LYS A 65 -3.29 -1.29 -12.93
C LYS A 65 -1.88 -1.72 -13.26
N GLU A 66 -1.60 -1.90 -14.56
CA GLU A 66 -0.26 -2.23 -15.01
C GLU A 66 0.77 -1.24 -14.45
N GLY A 67 1.83 -1.76 -13.85
CA GLY A 67 2.88 -0.96 -13.24
C GLY A 67 2.57 -0.38 -11.86
N GLU A 68 1.31 -0.40 -11.42
CA GLU A 68 0.90 0.21 -10.15
C GLU A 68 1.50 -0.51 -8.93
N ILE A 69 1.58 -1.84 -8.98
CA ILE A 69 2.20 -2.63 -7.89
C ILE A 69 3.67 -2.27 -7.75
N GLU A 70 4.40 -2.20 -8.86
CA GLU A 70 5.82 -1.83 -8.86
C GLU A 70 6.01 -0.43 -8.31
N GLU A 71 5.21 0.52 -8.76
CA GLU A 71 5.30 1.90 -8.32
C GLU A 71 5.08 2.01 -6.82
N LEU A 72 4.06 1.35 -6.28
CA LEU A 72 3.80 1.35 -4.85
C LEU A 72 4.91 0.69 -4.04
N ARG A 73 5.52 -0.37 -4.56
CA ARG A 73 6.68 -1.00 -3.92
C ARG A 73 7.88 -0.08 -3.89
N ARG A 74 8.14 0.66 -4.97
CA ARG A 74 9.20 1.66 -5.03
C ARG A 74 8.97 2.79 -4.03
N GLN A 75 7.75 3.30 -3.96
CA GLN A 75 7.36 4.34 -3.01
C GLN A 75 7.58 3.89 -1.57
N LYS A 76 7.16 2.67 -1.25
CA LYS A 76 7.36 2.09 0.07
C LYS A 76 8.84 1.92 0.39
N PHE A 77 9.64 1.44 -0.54
CA PHE A 77 11.08 1.30 -0.38
C PHE A 77 11.73 2.65 -0.08
N ILE A 78 11.40 3.68 -0.86
CA ILE A 78 11.91 5.04 -0.64
C ILE A 78 11.53 5.53 0.75
N GLY A 79 10.27 5.37 1.14
CA GLY A 79 9.78 5.78 2.46
C GLY A 79 10.50 5.08 3.59
N ASP A 80 10.74 3.77 3.46
CA ASP A 80 11.47 2.99 4.47
C ASP A 80 12.92 3.47 4.61
N VAL A 81 13.59 3.74 3.52
CA VAL A 81 14.97 4.25 3.53
C VAL A 81 15.03 5.63 4.19
N VAL A 82 14.15 6.53 3.79
CA VAL A 82 14.09 7.89 4.37
C VAL A 82 13.81 7.83 5.87
N SER A 83 12.89 6.97 6.29
CA SER A 83 12.56 6.77 7.69
C SER A 83 13.78 6.30 8.50
N ARG A 84 14.56 5.39 7.95
CA ARG A 84 15.79 4.90 8.59
C ARG A 84 16.85 6.00 8.67
N LEU A 85 17.01 6.78 7.61
CA LEU A 85 17.93 7.92 7.60
C LEU A 85 17.58 8.93 8.70
N ASN A 86 16.31 9.20 8.90
CA ASN A 86 15.83 10.14 9.91
C ASN A 86 16.09 9.68 11.34
N LYS A 87 16.26 8.37 11.54
CA LYS A 87 16.59 7.79 12.85
C LYS A 87 18.08 7.73 13.12
N LEU A 88 18.91 7.92 12.11
CA LEU A 88 20.36 7.87 12.27
C LEU A 88 20.86 9.08 13.04
N LYS A 89 21.83 8.82 13.92
CA LYS A 89 22.55 9.85 14.64
C LYS A 89 23.96 9.98 14.05
N ALA A 90 24.63 11.09 14.32
CA ALA A 90 25.99 11.31 13.83
C ALA A 90 26.95 10.16 14.14
N ARG A 91 26.78 9.52 15.31
CA ARG A 91 27.60 8.37 15.72
C ARG A 91 27.37 7.09 14.93
N ASP A 92 26.23 7.00 14.21
CA ASP A 92 25.86 5.82 13.42
C ASP A 92 26.42 5.85 12.01
N VAL A 93 27.05 6.96 11.62
CA VAL A 93 27.50 7.19 10.25
C VAL A 93 28.99 7.52 10.26
N THR A 94 29.75 6.83 9.41
CA THR A 94 31.17 7.12 9.22
C THR A 94 31.34 8.33 8.32
N TYR A 95 32.53 8.94 8.35
CA TYR A 95 32.87 10.06 7.47
C TYR A 95 32.65 9.69 5.99
N GLU A 96 33.13 8.51 5.59
CA GLU A 96 33.00 8.05 4.21
C GLU A 96 31.54 7.87 3.80
N GLN A 97 30.73 7.29 4.69
CA GLN A 97 29.28 7.16 4.45
C GLN A 97 28.60 8.53 4.32
N ALA A 98 28.97 9.47 5.19
CA ALA A 98 28.43 10.84 5.15
C ALA A 98 28.75 11.54 3.83
N VAL A 99 29.97 11.39 3.32
CA VAL A 99 30.36 11.95 2.03
C VAL A 99 29.49 11.40 0.91
N LYS A 100 29.29 10.07 0.88
CA LYS A 100 28.46 9.42 -0.13
C LYS A 100 27.01 9.86 -0.06
N ILE A 101 26.46 9.97 1.14
CA ILE A 101 25.07 10.42 1.34
C ILE A 101 24.91 11.83 0.84
N LYS A 102 25.84 12.71 1.16
CA LYS A 102 25.81 14.10 0.71
C LYS A 102 25.82 14.19 -0.82
N GLU A 103 26.71 13.44 -1.47
CA GLU A 103 26.82 13.41 -2.92
C GLU A 103 25.52 12.90 -3.57
N VAL A 104 24.99 11.77 -3.09
CA VAL A 104 23.80 11.14 -3.65
C VAL A 104 22.58 12.05 -3.51
N LEU A 105 22.43 12.72 -2.37
CA LEU A 105 21.28 13.58 -2.10
C LEU A 105 21.48 15.03 -2.53
N GLY A 106 22.66 15.40 -2.98
CA GLY A 106 22.95 16.77 -3.43
C GLY A 106 22.91 17.81 -2.31
N LEU A 107 23.26 17.41 -1.11
CA LEU A 107 23.23 18.31 0.06
C LEU A 107 24.44 19.26 0.12
#